data_8ad5c6f875c4e8f4cee7fd1cf16f71fe
#
_entry.id   8ad5c6f875c4e8f4cee7fd1cf16f71fe
#
_cell.length_a   1.000
_cell.length_b   1.000
_cell.length_c   1.000
_cell.angle_alpha   90.00
_cell.angle_beta   90.00
_cell.angle_gamma   90.00
#
_symmetry.space_group_name_H-M   'P 1'
#
loop_
_entity.id
_entity.type
_entity.pdbx_description
1 polymer ?
#
loop_
_entity_poly.entity_id
_entity_poly.type
_entity_poly.pdbx_seq_one_letter_code
_entity_poly.pdbx_strand_id
1 'polypeptide(L)'
;MSTTFPAVSAEEAAPAAAAIRRRLHYACIWAWPIAIVGFGIPFVFLAGFFPPPSPASSAVDIATFYLDNQASIRIGLIGALFASSFLLPFYTVVSKEIRKIEGRGALLAPIQFGGAVILVAFFQIICLFWLLASFRPDISPEIIRGFNDYGWLVWTMLIPTYSMQYVCMAIAGFMDTRPDPTWPRWAAYMNLWVATIGAGGVAAVFFKAGPFSWDGIVGIWLPTLFFAAGMTVNTVLLYRRAKIDFVTS
;
A
#
# COMPACT_ATOMS: atom_id res chain seq x y z
N MET A 1 13.64 -45.83 -22.71
CA MET A 1 14.18 -44.67 -23.41
C MET A 1 14.30 -43.53 -22.43
N SER A 2 15.53 -43.27 -21.90
CA SER A 2 15.79 -42.16 -21.02
C SER A 2 16.05 -40.91 -21.86
N THR A 3 15.11 -40.00 -21.91
CA THR A 3 15.30 -38.68 -22.51
C THR A 3 16.10 -37.79 -21.57
N THR A 4 17.42 -37.83 -21.69
CA THR A 4 18.31 -36.82 -21.09
C THR A 4 18.12 -35.51 -21.85
N PHE A 5 17.46 -34.55 -21.24
CA PHE A 5 17.47 -33.16 -21.71
C PHE A 5 18.92 -32.63 -21.67
N PRO A 6 19.41 -32.01 -22.76
CA PRO A 6 20.74 -31.41 -22.75
C PRO A 6 20.80 -30.34 -21.67
N ALA A 7 21.80 -30.41 -20.80
CA ALA A 7 22.07 -29.38 -19.81
C ALA A 7 22.50 -28.11 -20.56
N VAL A 8 21.71 -27.04 -20.44
CA VAL A 8 22.07 -25.71 -20.97
C VAL A 8 23.36 -25.27 -20.30
N SER A 9 24.35 -24.85 -21.09
CA SER A 9 25.63 -24.38 -20.55
C SER A 9 25.42 -23.14 -19.67
N ALA A 10 26.22 -23.00 -18.60
CA ALA A 10 26.11 -21.85 -17.69
C ALA A 10 26.30 -20.51 -18.42
N GLU A 11 27.03 -20.49 -19.50
CA GLU A 11 27.30 -19.32 -20.36
C GLU A 11 26.08 -18.90 -21.19
N GLU A 12 25.30 -19.86 -21.70
CA GLU A 12 24.04 -19.61 -22.41
C GLU A 12 22.88 -19.25 -21.46
N ALA A 13 22.90 -19.76 -20.22
CA ALA A 13 21.90 -19.46 -19.20
C ALA A 13 22.03 -18.05 -18.62
N ALA A 14 23.21 -17.44 -18.61
CA ALA A 14 23.47 -16.13 -17.98
C ALA A 14 22.66 -14.97 -18.60
N PRO A 15 22.60 -14.78 -19.94
CA PRO A 15 21.83 -13.69 -20.56
C PRO A 15 20.32 -13.87 -20.39
N ALA A 16 19.82 -15.10 -20.43
CA ALA A 16 18.41 -15.40 -20.20
C ALA A 16 18.00 -15.08 -18.76
N ALA A 17 18.82 -15.46 -17.79
CA ALA A 17 18.60 -15.15 -16.37
C ALA A 17 18.64 -13.63 -16.10
N ALA A 18 19.53 -12.88 -16.76
CA ALA A 18 19.59 -11.43 -16.67
C ALA A 18 18.31 -10.77 -17.23
N ALA A 19 17.83 -11.24 -18.38
CA ALA A 19 16.59 -10.76 -19.00
C ALA A 19 15.37 -11.03 -18.09
N ILE A 20 15.28 -12.21 -17.49
CA ILE A 20 14.21 -12.56 -16.54
C ILE A 20 14.27 -11.64 -15.32
N ARG A 21 15.44 -11.44 -14.70
CA ARG A 21 15.63 -10.54 -13.55
C ARG A 21 15.18 -9.12 -13.87
N ARG A 22 15.50 -8.61 -15.05
CA ARG A 22 15.07 -7.29 -15.51
C ARG A 22 13.55 -7.21 -15.63
N ARG A 23 12.92 -8.20 -16.27
CA ARG A 23 11.44 -8.25 -16.42
C ARG A 23 10.74 -8.31 -15.07
N LEU A 24 11.20 -9.16 -14.16
CA LEU A 24 10.68 -9.25 -12.79
C LEU A 24 10.80 -7.93 -12.04
N HIS A 25 11.93 -7.25 -12.16
CA HIS A 25 12.12 -5.96 -11.49
C HIS A 25 11.10 -4.91 -11.96
N TYR A 26 10.89 -4.79 -13.28
CA TYR A 26 9.85 -3.90 -13.82
C TYR A 26 8.43 -4.34 -13.44
N ALA A 27 8.14 -5.63 -13.45
CA ALA A 27 6.85 -6.15 -13.02
C ALA A 27 6.56 -5.78 -11.55
N CYS A 28 7.57 -5.86 -10.67
CA CYS A 28 7.44 -5.44 -9.27
C CYS A 28 7.23 -3.93 -9.13
N ILE A 29 7.85 -3.09 -9.97
CA ILE A 29 7.58 -1.64 -9.98
C ILE A 29 6.14 -1.36 -10.43
N TRP A 30 5.66 -2.03 -11.47
CA TRP A 30 4.29 -1.89 -11.96
C TRP A 30 3.23 -2.47 -11.03
N ALA A 31 3.63 -3.23 -10.02
CA ALA A 31 2.71 -3.76 -9.01
C ALA A 31 2.00 -2.65 -8.21
N TRP A 32 2.62 -1.44 -8.02
CA TRP A 32 1.96 -0.30 -7.40
C TRP A 32 0.75 0.22 -8.21
N PRO A 33 0.89 0.60 -9.50
CA PRO A 33 -0.28 1.00 -10.31
C PRO A 33 -1.38 -0.08 -10.34
N ILE A 34 -1.00 -1.36 -10.43
CA ILE A 34 -1.96 -2.47 -10.39
C ILE A 34 -2.67 -2.52 -9.03
N ALA A 35 -1.94 -2.38 -7.94
CA ALA A 35 -2.50 -2.38 -6.59
C ALA A 35 -3.47 -1.21 -6.39
N ILE A 36 -3.08 0.03 -6.73
CA ILE A 36 -3.91 1.21 -6.47
C ILE A 36 -5.18 1.22 -7.33
N VAL A 37 -5.09 0.79 -8.59
CA VAL A 37 -6.25 0.70 -9.49
C VAL A 37 -7.13 -0.49 -9.11
N GLY A 38 -6.52 -1.66 -8.88
CA GLY A 38 -7.21 -2.89 -8.51
C GLY A 38 -7.83 -2.85 -7.12
N PHE A 39 -7.31 -2.03 -6.21
CA PHE A 39 -7.92 -1.75 -4.91
C PHE A 39 -8.97 -0.63 -5.03
N GLY A 40 -8.59 0.51 -5.61
CA GLY A 40 -9.39 1.72 -5.62
C GLY A 40 -10.70 1.56 -6.40
N ILE A 41 -10.66 0.99 -7.60
CA ILE A 41 -11.88 0.83 -8.41
C ILE A 41 -12.92 -0.04 -7.70
N PRO A 42 -12.63 -1.29 -7.27
CA PRO A 42 -13.61 -2.09 -6.55
C PRO A 42 -14.04 -1.48 -5.21
N PHE A 43 -13.14 -0.86 -4.49
CA PHE A 43 -13.40 -0.25 -3.20
C PHE A 43 -14.33 0.97 -3.29
N VAL A 44 -14.09 1.84 -4.28
CA VAL A 44 -14.88 3.07 -4.46
C VAL A 44 -16.20 2.78 -5.17
N PHE A 45 -16.17 2.06 -6.28
CA PHE A 45 -17.35 1.96 -7.17
C PHE A 45 -18.20 0.72 -6.91
N LEU A 46 -17.63 -0.39 -6.43
CA LEU A 46 -18.42 -1.58 -6.12
C LEU A 46 -18.81 -1.63 -4.64
N ALA A 47 -17.87 -1.43 -3.73
CA ALA A 47 -18.20 -1.39 -2.31
C ALA A 47 -18.86 -0.09 -1.86
N GLY A 48 -18.72 1.01 -2.62
CA GLY A 48 -19.33 2.30 -2.29
C GLY A 48 -18.74 2.95 -1.04
N PHE A 49 -17.45 2.67 -0.73
CA PHE A 49 -16.81 3.09 0.52
C PHE A 49 -16.20 4.49 0.46
N PHE A 50 -16.29 5.17 -0.67
CA PHE A 50 -15.91 6.58 -0.76
C PHE A 50 -17.06 7.42 -1.32
N PRO A 51 -17.52 8.45 -0.57
CA PRO A 51 -17.00 8.87 0.75
C PRO A 51 -17.28 7.83 1.85
N PRO A 52 -16.43 7.78 2.92
CA PRO A 52 -16.65 6.88 4.05
C PRO A 52 -18.00 7.15 4.73
N PRO A 53 -18.70 6.10 5.23
CA PRO A 53 -19.83 6.30 6.12
C PRO A 53 -19.42 7.14 7.34
N SER A 54 -20.27 8.11 7.72
CA SER A 54 -19.93 9.01 8.83
C SER A 54 -19.86 8.28 10.17
N PRO A 55 -18.88 8.58 11.04
CA PRO A 55 -18.82 8.04 12.39
C PRO A 55 -19.99 8.49 13.27
N ALA A 56 -20.71 9.52 12.87
CA ALA A 56 -21.93 9.99 13.54
C ALA A 56 -23.20 9.24 13.12
N SER A 57 -23.13 8.38 12.09
CA SER A 57 -24.28 7.60 11.61
C SER A 57 -24.80 6.64 12.67
N SER A 58 -26.13 6.43 12.69
CA SER A 58 -26.75 5.45 13.59
C SER A 58 -26.35 4.01 13.22
N ALA A 59 -26.49 3.08 14.15
CA ALA A 59 -26.23 1.67 13.88
C ALA A 59 -27.18 1.13 12.78
N VAL A 60 -28.41 1.62 12.76
CA VAL A 60 -29.41 1.22 11.76
C VAL A 60 -29.00 1.70 10.36
N ASP A 61 -28.53 2.95 10.21
CA ASP A 61 -28.09 3.49 8.91
C ASP A 61 -26.91 2.72 8.36
N ILE A 62 -25.92 2.41 9.22
CA ILE A 62 -24.76 1.60 8.84
C ILE A 62 -25.19 0.19 8.43
N ALA A 63 -26.06 -0.46 9.21
CA ALA A 63 -26.55 -1.78 8.88
C ALA A 63 -27.34 -1.79 7.54
N THR A 64 -28.19 -0.81 7.32
CA THR A 64 -28.94 -0.64 6.06
C THR A 64 -27.97 -0.51 4.87
N PHE A 65 -26.93 0.33 4.98
CA PHE A 65 -25.90 0.46 3.95
C PHE A 65 -25.26 -0.88 3.58
N TYR A 66 -24.88 -1.69 4.58
CA TYR A 66 -24.25 -2.99 4.34
C TYR A 66 -25.23 -4.03 3.78
N LEU A 67 -26.46 -4.05 4.24
CA LEU A 67 -27.46 -5.05 3.85
C LEU A 67 -28.02 -4.78 2.46
N ASP A 68 -28.31 -3.53 2.14
CA ASP A 68 -28.84 -3.14 0.82
C ASP A 68 -27.81 -3.34 -0.30
N ASN A 69 -26.52 -3.24 0.02
CA ASN A 69 -25.42 -3.34 -0.93
C ASN A 69 -24.57 -4.60 -0.76
N GLN A 70 -25.08 -5.62 -0.10
CA GLN A 70 -24.33 -6.79 0.37
C GLN A 70 -23.45 -7.46 -0.71
N ALA A 71 -24.03 -7.72 -1.89
CA ALA A 71 -23.33 -8.40 -2.97
C ALA A 71 -22.21 -7.54 -3.57
N SER A 72 -22.49 -6.26 -3.82
CA SER A 72 -21.51 -5.33 -4.40
C SER A 72 -20.37 -5.03 -3.43
N ILE A 73 -20.66 -4.87 -2.13
CA ILE A 73 -19.64 -4.71 -1.08
C ILE A 73 -18.73 -5.92 -1.04
N ARG A 74 -19.27 -7.14 -1.04
CA ARG A 74 -18.47 -8.37 -1.03
C ARG A 74 -17.56 -8.48 -2.23
N ILE A 75 -18.08 -8.25 -3.44
CA ILE A 75 -17.28 -8.32 -4.67
C ILE A 75 -16.19 -7.24 -4.64
N GLY A 76 -16.54 -6.01 -4.26
CA GLY A 76 -15.61 -4.90 -4.16
C GLY A 76 -14.46 -5.16 -3.17
N LEU A 77 -14.80 -5.64 -1.98
CA LEU A 77 -13.81 -5.93 -0.93
C LEU A 77 -12.94 -7.14 -1.24
N ILE A 78 -13.47 -8.18 -1.89
CA ILE A 78 -12.67 -9.31 -2.37
C ILE A 78 -11.66 -8.82 -3.42
N GLY A 79 -12.09 -7.99 -4.36
CA GLY A 79 -11.19 -7.37 -5.34
C GLY A 79 -10.09 -6.55 -4.68
N ALA A 80 -10.45 -5.70 -3.71
CA ALA A 80 -9.51 -4.89 -2.94
C ALA A 80 -8.51 -5.75 -2.14
N LEU A 81 -9.00 -6.83 -1.51
CA LEU A 81 -8.18 -7.78 -0.75
C LEU A 81 -7.10 -8.42 -1.65
N PHE A 82 -7.47 -8.93 -2.82
CA PHE A 82 -6.50 -9.49 -3.76
C PHE A 82 -5.51 -8.43 -4.27
N ALA A 83 -6.00 -7.25 -4.62
CA ALA A 83 -5.18 -6.16 -5.14
C ALA A 83 -4.14 -5.67 -4.13
N SER A 84 -4.47 -5.64 -2.83
CA SER A 84 -3.54 -5.23 -1.78
C SER A 84 -2.26 -6.09 -1.74
N SER A 85 -2.32 -7.35 -2.16
CA SER A 85 -1.17 -8.25 -2.20
C SER A 85 -0.09 -7.78 -3.20
N PHE A 86 -0.46 -7.03 -4.24
CA PHE A 86 0.49 -6.47 -5.20
C PHE A 86 1.38 -5.36 -4.61
N LEU A 87 1.06 -4.84 -3.42
CA LEU A 87 1.93 -3.93 -2.71
C LEU A 87 3.27 -4.58 -2.29
N LEU A 88 3.28 -5.88 -1.95
CA LEU A 88 4.50 -6.57 -1.50
C LEU A 88 5.61 -6.60 -2.56
N PRO A 89 5.35 -6.99 -3.82
CA PRO A 89 6.35 -6.91 -4.89
C PRO A 89 6.92 -5.50 -5.06
N PHE A 90 6.07 -4.48 -5.01
CA PHE A 90 6.52 -3.08 -5.10
C PHE A 90 7.46 -2.69 -3.95
N TYR A 91 7.05 -2.95 -2.72
CA TYR A 91 7.87 -2.64 -1.55
C TYR A 91 9.17 -3.45 -1.48
N THR A 92 9.21 -4.63 -2.09
CA THR A 92 10.46 -5.40 -2.27
C THR A 92 11.47 -4.63 -3.12
N VAL A 93 11.03 -3.94 -4.17
CA VAL A 93 11.90 -3.08 -4.98
C VAL A 93 12.37 -1.87 -4.20
N VAL A 94 11.48 -1.22 -3.43
CA VAL A 94 11.84 -0.11 -2.53
C VAL A 94 12.94 -0.54 -1.57
N SER A 95 12.74 -1.66 -0.86
CA SER A 95 13.70 -2.20 0.11
C SER A 95 15.04 -2.56 -0.54
N LYS A 96 15.00 -3.18 -1.73
CA LYS A 96 16.20 -3.49 -2.51
C LYS A 96 16.99 -2.24 -2.86
N GLU A 97 16.32 -1.16 -3.24
CA GLU A 97 16.98 0.09 -3.60
C GLU A 97 17.57 0.79 -2.37
N ILE A 98 16.84 0.82 -1.25
CA ILE A 98 17.38 1.31 0.03
C ILE A 98 18.63 0.53 0.40
N ARG A 99 18.62 -0.80 0.30
CA ARG A 99 19.77 -1.64 0.60
C ARG A 99 20.99 -1.34 -0.28
N LYS A 100 20.80 -0.99 -1.54
CA LYS A 100 21.90 -0.58 -2.43
C LYS A 100 22.54 0.74 -1.97
N ILE A 101 21.74 1.66 -1.46
CA ILE A 101 22.21 2.96 -0.96
C ILE A 101 22.95 2.79 0.37
N GLU A 102 22.40 2.01 1.31
CA GLU A 102 23.01 1.78 2.62
C GLU A 102 24.30 0.95 2.56
N GLY A 103 24.38 0.01 1.62
CA GLY A 103 25.50 -0.92 1.53
C GLY A 103 25.51 -2.02 2.61
N ARG A 104 26.71 -2.36 3.11
CA ARG A 104 26.87 -3.40 4.14
C ARG A 104 26.31 -2.95 5.48
N GLY A 105 25.59 -3.85 6.15
CA GLY A 105 24.98 -3.55 7.47
C GLY A 105 23.68 -2.78 7.38
N ALA A 106 22.97 -2.82 6.22
CA ALA A 106 21.71 -2.12 5.99
C ALA A 106 20.69 -2.40 7.09
N LEU A 107 20.19 -1.34 7.72
CA LEU A 107 19.13 -1.35 8.74
C LEU A 107 17.80 -0.79 8.24
N LEU A 108 17.84 0.26 7.39
CA LEU A 108 16.62 0.91 6.89
C LEU A 108 15.83 -0.03 5.95
N ALA A 109 16.53 -0.81 5.12
CA ALA A 109 15.89 -1.73 4.19
C ALA A 109 15.01 -2.78 4.89
N PRO A 110 15.46 -3.52 5.91
CA PRO A 110 14.60 -4.45 6.64
C PRO A 110 13.52 -3.76 7.46
N ILE A 111 13.76 -2.58 8.04
CA ILE A 111 12.74 -1.79 8.74
C ILE A 111 11.63 -1.38 7.78
N GLN A 112 11.99 -0.84 6.61
CA GLN A 112 11.01 -0.45 5.59
C GLN A 112 10.19 -1.66 5.12
N PHE A 113 10.83 -2.80 4.85
CA PHE A 113 10.12 -3.99 4.38
C PHE A 113 9.23 -4.60 5.46
N GLY A 114 9.68 -4.64 6.71
CA GLY A 114 8.86 -5.06 7.85
C GLY A 114 7.61 -4.20 8.00
N GLY A 115 7.74 -2.87 7.89
CA GLY A 115 6.61 -1.95 7.88
C GLY A 115 5.65 -2.19 6.71
N ALA A 116 6.19 -2.54 5.53
CA ALA A 116 5.37 -2.86 4.35
C ALA A 116 4.55 -4.15 4.55
N VAL A 117 5.15 -5.19 5.10
CA VAL A 117 4.45 -6.45 5.39
C VAL A 117 3.29 -6.21 6.36
N ILE A 118 3.55 -5.45 7.44
CA ILE A 118 2.51 -5.09 8.41
C ILE A 118 1.41 -4.27 7.72
N LEU A 119 1.75 -3.27 6.90
CA LEU A 119 0.77 -2.44 6.19
C LEU A 119 -0.14 -3.28 5.29
N VAL A 120 0.42 -4.21 4.51
CA VAL A 120 -0.37 -5.09 3.63
C VAL A 120 -1.28 -6.02 4.44
N ALA A 121 -0.76 -6.61 5.53
CA ALA A 121 -1.56 -7.45 6.41
C ALA A 121 -2.76 -6.67 7.00
N PHE A 122 -2.56 -5.42 7.39
CA PHE A 122 -3.65 -4.58 7.88
C PHE A 122 -4.68 -4.24 6.80
N PHE A 123 -4.29 -3.91 5.57
CA PHE A 123 -5.25 -3.72 4.47
C PHE A 123 -6.12 -4.96 4.27
N GLN A 124 -5.53 -6.15 4.37
CA GLN A 124 -6.29 -7.40 4.28
C GLN A 124 -7.23 -7.59 5.48
N ILE A 125 -6.76 -7.34 6.70
CA ILE A 125 -7.56 -7.44 7.92
C ILE A 125 -8.74 -6.46 7.89
N ILE A 126 -8.54 -5.23 7.45
CA ILE A 126 -9.62 -4.23 7.30
C ILE A 126 -10.70 -4.75 6.34
N CYS A 127 -10.30 -5.24 5.16
CA CYS A 127 -11.24 -5.83 4.21
C CYS A 127 -12.03 -7.00 4.82
N LEU A 128 -11.38 -7.86 5.64
CA LEU A 128 -12.06 -8.97 6.31
C LEU A 128 -13.10 -8.49 7.33
N PHE A 129 -12.83 -7.42 8.09
CA PHE A 129 -13.82 -6.87 9.03
C PHE A 129 -15.03 -6.28 8.32
N TRP A 130 -14.83 -5.56 7.21
CA TRP A 130 -15.94 -5.06 6.41
C TRP A 130 -16.69 -6.18 5.68
N LEU A 131 -16.02 -7.23 5.25
CA LEU A 131 -16.67 -8.45 4.73
C LEU A 131 -17.52 -9.11 5.79
N LEU A 132 -17.03 -9.18 7.05
CA LEU A 132 -17.75 -9.72 8.17
C LEU A 132 -19.02 -8.91 8.49
N ALA A 133 -18.96 -7.57 8.40
CA ALA A 133 -20.12 -6.69 8.53
C ALA A 133 -21.21 -7.00 7.50
N SER A 134 -20.85 -7.44 6.30
CA SER A 134 -21.79 -7.82 5.24
C SER A 134 -22.19 -9.30 5.25
N PHE A 135 -21.61 -10.13 6.13
CA PHE A 135 -21.70 -11.60 5.99
C PHE A 135 -23.06 -12.15 6.42
N ARG A 136 -23.59 -11.67 7.54
CA ARG A 136 -24.87 -12.17 8.11
C ARG A 136 -25.91 -11.08 8.17
N PRO A 137 -27.08 -11.26 7.55
CA PRO A 137 -28.15 -10.27 7.60
C PRO A 137 -28.93 -10.26 8.94
N ASP A 138 -28.76 -11.30 9.76
CA ASP A 138 -29.49 -11.56 11.00
C ASP A 138 -28.78 -11.10 12.28
N ILE A 139 -27.58 -10.48 12.15
CA ILE A 139 -26.87 -9.89 13.31
C ILE A 139 -27.38 -8.48 13.64
N SER A 140 -27.22 -8.07 14.90
CA SER A 140 -27.69 -6.77 15.33
C SER A 140 -26.96 -5.59 14.63
N PRO A 141 -27.65 -4.48 14.37
CA PRO A 141 -27.04 -3.29 13.76
C PRO A 141 -25.80 -2.78 14.51
N GLU A 142 -25.77 -2.91 15.83
CA GLU A 142 -24.62 -2.49 16.66
C GLU A 142 -23.38 -3.31 16.36
N ILE A 143 -23.50 -4.59 16.09
CA ILE A 143 -22.37 -5.45 15.72
C ILE A 143 -21.87 -5.07 14.33
N ILE A 144 -22.76 -4.84 13.36
CA ILE A 144 -22.39 -4.39 12.01
C ILE A 144 -21.62 -3.07 12.10
N ARG A 145 -22.15 -2.10 12.87
CA ARG A 145 -21.47 -0.82 13.12
C ARG A 145 -20.11 -1.04 13.76
N GLY A 146 -19.97 -1.95 14.72
CA GLY A 146 -18.70 -2.27 15.36
C GLY A 146 -17.65 -2.76 14.36
N PHE A 147 -18.01 -3.60 13.40
CA PHE A 147 -17.11 -4.04 12.33
C PHE A 147 -16.76 -2.92 11.35
N ASN A 148 -17.74 -2.08 11.00
CA ASN A 148 -17.52 -0.88 10.20
C ASN A 148 -16.51 0.06 10.88
N ASP A 149 -16.74 0.41 12.13
CA ASP A 149 -15.92 1.33 12.91
C ASP A 149 -14.49 0.79 13.08
N TYR A 150 -14.36 -0.51 13.35
CA TYR A 150 -13.04 -1.15 13.39
C TYR A 150 -12.27 -0.94 12.08
N GLY A 151 -12.89 -1.20 10.94
CA GLY A 151 -12.24 -1.03 9.64
C GLY A 151 -11.76 0.40 9.41
N TRP A 152 -12.61 1.39 9.66
CA TRP A 152 -12.27 2.80 9.43
C TRP A 152 -11.25 3.33 10.43
N LEU A 153 -11.35 2.97 11.72
CA LEU A 153 -10.35 3.34 12.71
C LEU A 153 -9.00 2.73 12.40
N VAL A 154 -8.95 1.45 12.04
CA VAL A 154 -7.67 0.81 11.67
C VAL A 154 -7.11 1.47 10.41
N TRP A 155 -7.93 1.78 9.39
CA TRP A 155 -7.47 2.51 8.21
C TRP A 155 -6.77 3.82 8.56
N THR A 156 -7.41 4.65 9.38
CA THR A 156 -6.87 5.96 9.75
C THR A 156 -5.71 5.88 10.74
N MET A 157 -5.62 4.81 11.55
CA MET A 157 -4.60 4.63 12.57
C MET A 157 -3.38 3.80 12.12
N LEU A 158 -3.34 3.31 10.88
CA LEU A 158 -2.20 2.58 10.29
C LEU A 158 -0.93 3.42 10.07
N ILE A 159 -1.00 4.67 10.37
CA ILE A 159 0.00 5.69 10.10
C ILE A 159 1.40 5.35 10.56
N PRO A 160 1.66 4.80 11.77
CA PRO A 160 3.02 4.54 12.19
C PRO A 160 3.79 3.61 11.23
N THR A 161 3.13 2.61 10.67
CA THR A 161 3.77 1.63 9.78
C THR A 161 4.08 2.21 8.40
N TYR A 162 3.18 3.00 7.81
CA TYR A 162 3.47 3.62 6.54
C TYR A 162 4.41 4.83 6.70
N SER A 163 4.28 5.63 7.75
CA SER A 163 5.20 6.73 8.04
C SER A 163 6.64 6.25 8.18
N MET A 164 6.86 5.14 8.88
CA MET A 164 8.18 4.53 9.01
C MET A 164 8.80 4.19 7.65
N GLN A 165 8.01 3.69 6.70
CA GLN A 165 8.49 3.39 5.36
C GLN A 165 8.95 4.65 4.61
N TYR A 166 8.15 5.72 4.67
CA TYR A 166 8.50 7.00 4.06
C TYR A 166 9.73 7.64 4.72
N VAL A 167 9.87 7.53 6.04
CA VAL A 167 11.06 7.98 6.76
C VAL A 167 12.30 7.21 6.28
N CYS A 168 12.22 5.89 6.12
CA CYS A 168 13.32 5.09 5.60
C CYS A 168 13.71 5.53 4.17
N MET A 169 12.74 5.79 3.29
CA MET A 169 13.00 6.31 1.94
C MET A 169 13.64 7.71 1.97
N ALA A 170 13.19 8.56 2.88
CA ALA A 170 13.76 9.90 3.05
C ALA A 170 15.22 9.85 3.51
N ILE A 171 15.52 9.06 4.55
CA ILE A 171 16.88 8.90 5.05
C ILE A 171 17.77 8.31 3.94
N ALA A 172 17.33 7.28 3.24
CA ALA A 172 18.05 6.72 2.11
C ALA A 172 18.32 7.77 1.02
N GLY A 173 17.32 8.63 0.71
CA GLY A 173 17.51 9.73 -0.24
C GLY A 173 18.52 10.77 0.22
N PHE A 174 18.63 11.07 1.51
CA PHE A 174 19.66 11.96 2.04
C PHE A 174 21.05 11.32 2.04
N MET A 175 21.13 9.99 2.15
CA MET A 175 22.38 9.21 2.11
C MET A 175 22.86 8.97 0.67
N ASP A 176 22.00 9.10 -0.34
CA ASP A 176 22.33 8.77 -1.73
C ASP A 176 23.20 9.84 -2.36
N THR A 177 24.49 9.57 -2.47
CA THR A 177 25.50 10.48 -3.04
C THR A 177 25.82 10.20 -4.50
N ARG A 178 25.10 9.28 -5.16
CA ARG A 178 25.29 8.96 -6.57
C ARG A 178 24.98 10.17 -7.46
N PRO A 179 25.62 10.31 -8.63
CA PRO A 179 25.33 11.40 -9.56
C PRO A 179 23.85 11.47 -9.94
N ASP A 180 23.23 10.31 -10.12
CA ASP A 180 21.78 10.15 -10.39
C ASP A 180 21.12 9.42 -9.22
N PRO A 181 20.78 10.12 -8.12
CA PRO A 181 20.19 9.49 -6.96
C PRO A 181 18.79 9.00 -7.25
N THR A 182 18.40 7.86 -6.62
CA THR A 182 17.04 7.32 -6.73
C THR A 182 16.03 8.30 -6.15
N TRP A 183 16.32 8.79 -4.95
CA TRP A 183 15.54 9.82 -4.30
C TRP A 183 16.36 11.11 -4.19
N PRO A 184 16.26 12.03 -5.17
CA PRO A 184 16.89 13.34 -5.05
C PRO A 184 16.37 14.08 -3.82
N ARG A 185 17.10 15.10 -3.34
CA ARG A 185 16.79 15.78 -2.07
C ARG A 185 15.34 16.25 -1.96
N TRP A 186 14.75 16.76 -3.04
CA TRP A 186 13.34 17.14 -3.03
C TRP A 186 12.39 15.97 -2.75
N ALA A 187 12.69 14.77 -3.29
CA ALA A 187 11.90 13.57 -3.05
C ALA A 187 12.10 13.04 -1.64
N ALA A 188 13.29 13.16 -1.07
CA ALA A 188 13.53 12.85 0.34
C ALA A 188 12.68 13.74 1.26
N TYR A 189 12.64 15.06 1.02
CA TYR A 189 11.75 15.97 1.75
C TYR A 189 10.26 15.65 1.52
N MET A 190 9.87 15.35 0.28
CA MET A 190 8.49 14.90 -0.02
C MET A 190 8.12 13.68 0.83
N ASN A 191 9.00 12.69 0.93
CA ASN A 191 8.74 11.50 1.73
C ASN A 191 8.57 11.85 3.23
N LEU A 192 9.35 12.79 3.78
CA LEU A 192 9.13 13.27 5.15
C LEU A 192 7.77 13.97 5.31
N TRP A 193 7.37 14.81 4.35
CA TRP A 193 6.06 15.45 4.38
C TRP A 193 4.92 14.43 4.36
N VAL A 194 4.99 13.41 3.49
CA VAL A 194 3.98 12.35 3.45
C VAL A 194 3.91 11.59 4.78
N ALA A 195 5.07 11.27 5.38
CA ALA A 195 5.12 10.64 6.69
C ALA A 195 4.43 11.48 7.78
N THR A 196 4.60 12.80 7.75
CA THR A 196 4.07 13.73 8.76
C THR A 196 2.56 13.99 8.58
N ILE A 197 2.12 14.22 7.33
CA ILE A 197 0.71 14.50 7.02
C ILE A 197 -0.18 13.33 7.43
N GLY A 198 0.31 12.12 7.26
CA GLY A 198 -0.38 10.94 7.73
C GLY A 198 -0.74 10.97 9.21
N ALA A 199 0.11 11.55 10.06
CA ALA A 199 -0.11 11.56 11.50
C ALA A 199 -1.43 12.20 11.94
N GLY A 200 -2.05 13.03 11.09
CA GLY A 200 -3.39 13.59 11.34
C GLY A 200 -4.50 12.54 11.52
N GLY A 201 -4.40 11.41 10.82
CA GLY A 201 -5.40 10.34 10.90
C GLY A 201 -5.47 9.63 12.27
N VAL A 202 -4.40 9.64 13.06
CA VAL A 202 -4.43 9.07 14.43
C VAL A 202 -5.44 9.80 15.33
N ALA A 203 -5.71 11.07 15.05
CA ALA A 203 -6.69 11.84 15.82
C ALA A 203 -8.15 11.37 15.60
N ALA A 204 -8.43 10.59 14.56
CA ALA A 204 -9.79 10.14 14.24
C ALA A 204 -10.48 9.39 15.38
N VAL A 205 -9.73 8.73 16.27
CA VAL A 205 -10.28 8.02 17.42
C VAL A 205 -10.97 8.95 18.45
N PHE A 206 -10.61 10.24 18.47
CA PHE A 206 -11.16 11.23 19.39
C PHE A 206 -12.35 12.00 18.81
N PHE A 207 -12.61 11.90 17.50
CA PHE A 207 -13.58 12.76 16.82
C PHE A 207 -14.58 11.95 16.01
N LYS A 208 -15.86 12.16 16.26
CA LYS A 208 -16.97 11.58 15.48
C LYS A 208 -17.53 12.53 14.44
N ALA A 209 -16.97 13.73 14.31
CA ALA A 209 -17.37 14.74 13.32
C ALA A 209 -16.24 15.76 13.12
N GLY A 210 -16.32 16.50 12.02
CA GLY A 210 -15.36 17.56 11.70
C GLY A 210 -14.10 17.08 10.99
N PRO A 211 -13.07 17.93 10.86
CA PRO A 211 -11.94 17.66 9.97
C PRO A 211 -11.07 16.47 10.39
N PHE A 212 -11.09 16.08 11.65
CA PHE A 212 -10.28 14.99 12.22
C PHE A 212 -11.02 13.65 12.32
N SER A 213 -12.34 13.61 12.07
CA SER A 213 -13.06 12.32 12.01
C SER A 213 -12.55 11.46 10.85
N TRP A 214 -12.85 10.16 10.86
CA TRP A 214 -12.39 9.29 9.77
C TRP A 214 -13.02 9.57 8.39
N ASP A 215 -14.10 10.36 8.32
CA ASP A 215 -14.68 10.90 7.09
C ASP A 215 -14.22 12.33 6.78
N GLY A 216 -13.43 12.94 7.70
CA GLY A 216 -12.92 14.30 7.62
C GLY A 216 -11.67 14.46 6.76
N ILE A 217 -11.40 15.73 6.38
CA ILE A 217 -10.29 16.04 5.47
C ILE A 217 -8.92 15.65 6.05
N VAL A 218 -8.71 15.83 7.33
CA VAL A 218 -7.44 15.51 8.03
C VAL A 218 -7.39 14.04 8.42
N GLY A 219 -8.55 13.44 8.74
CA GLY A 219 -8.63 12.05 9.16
C GLY A 219 -8.31 11.06 8.04
N ILE A 220 -8.83 11.27 6.83
CA ILE A 220 -8.67 10.32 5.73
C ILE A 220 -8.22 10.94 4.40
N TRP A 221 -8.79 12.07 3.98
CA TRP A 221 -8.57 12.57 2.63
C TRP A 221 -7.12 12.99 2.39
N LEU A 222 -6.55 13.83 3.25
CA LEU A 222 -5.15 14.22 3.13
C LEU A 222 -4.20 13.04 3.25
N PRO A 223 -4.26 12.17 4.29
CA PRO A 223 -3.42 10.99 4.39
C PRO A 223 -3.49 10.08 3.17
N THR A 224 -4.69 9.78 2.68
CA THR A 224 -4.88 8.86 1.54
C THR A 224 -4.36 9.45 0.24
N LEU A 225 -4.65 10.74 -0.04
CA LEU A 225 -4.17 11.42 -1.25
C LEU A 225 -2.66 11.56 -1.26
N PHE A 226 -2.06 11.97 -0.14
CA PHE A 226 -0.61 12.12 -0.04
C PHE A 226 0.11 10.78 -0.10
N PHE A 227 -0.46 9.74 0.50
CA PHE A 227 0.05 8.37 0.38
C PHE A 227 0.06 7.92 -1.09
N ALA A 228 -1.07 8.03 -1.79
CA ALA A 228 -1.19 7.60 -3.18
C ALA A 228 -0.27 8.41 -4.11
N ALA A 229 -0.26 9.74 -3.97
CA ALA A 229 0.60 10.63 -4.75
C ALA A 229 2.08 10.37 -4.47
N GLY A 230 2.47 10.28 -3.21
CA GLY A 230 3.85 10.01 -2.81
C GLY A 230 4.38 8.68 -3.34
N MET A 231 3.59 7.61 -3.25
CA MET A 231 3.99 6.31 -3.82
C MET A 231 4.02 6.32 -5.34
N THR A 232 3.14 7.07 -5.99
CA THR A 232 3.18 7.23 -7.46
C THR A 232 4.47 7.94 -7.89
N VAL A 233 4.87 9.00 -7.20
CA VAL A 233 6.16 9.67 -7.44
C VAL A 233 7.32 8.72 -7.20
N ASN A 234 7.32 7.98 -6.09
CA ASN A 234 8.36 6.98 -5.79
C ASN A 234 8.42 5.88 -6.87
N THR A 235 7.29 5.48 -7.43
CA THR A 235 7.23 4.52 -8.55
C THR A 235 7.94 5.06 -9.79
N VAL A 236 7.69 6.33 -10.15
CA VAL A 236 8.37 6.98 -11.29
C VAL A 236 9.88 7.08 -11.06
N LEU A 237 10.30 7.42 -9.85
CA LEU A 237 11.73 7.51 -9.50
C LEU A 237 12.42 6.15 -9.56
N LEU A 238 11.80 5.11 -9.01
CA LEU A 238 12.30 3.74 -9.09
C LEU A 238 12.37 3.23 -10.53
N TYR A 239 11.38 3.56 -11.35
CA TYR A 239 11.38 3.22 -12.78
C TYR A 239 12.53 3.91 -13.53
N ARG A 240 12.75 5.21 -13.28
CA ARG A 240 13.90 5.94 -13.85
C ARG A 240 15.22 5.31 -13.43
N ARG A 241 15.37 4.98 -12.15
CA ARG A 241 16.58 4.32 -11.62
C ARG A 241 16.81 2.96 -12.27
N ALA A 242 15.78 2.15 -12.40
CA ALA A 242 15.87 0.84 -13.05
C ALA A 242 16.35 0.95 -14.51
N LYS A 243 15.91 1.99 -15.25
CA LYS A 243 16.42 2.23 -16.61
C LYS A 243 17.93 2.47 -16.63
N ILE A 244 18.45 3.26 -15.71
CA ILE A 244 19.90 3.53 -15.60
C ILE A 244 20.64 2.23 -15.27
N ASP A 245 20.21 1.53 -14.22
CA ASP A 245 20.88 0.31 -13.74
C ASP A 245 20.97 -0.80 -14.80
N PHE A 246 19.93 -0.95 -15.65
CA PHE A 246 19.89 -2.00 -16.68
C PHE A 246 20.43 -1.58 -18.07
N VAL A 247 20.80 -0.32 -18.25
CA VAL A 247 21.52 0.15 -19.44
C VAL A 247 23.02 0.09 -19.21
N THR A 248 23.45 0.29 -17.96
CA THR A 248 24.87 0.32 -17.57
C THR A 248 25.42 -1.05 -17.13
N SER A 249 24.61 -2.09 -17.03
CA SER A 249 24.97 -3.47 -16.70
C SER A 249 24.99 -4.37 -17.95
#